data_045b67cc3dd67131a11484778da7e569
#
_entry.id   045b67cc3dd67131a11484778da7e569
#
_cell.length_a   1.000
_cell.length_b   1.000
_cell.length_c   1.000
_cell.angle_alpha   90.00
_cell.angle_beta   90.00
_cell.angle_gamma   90.00
#
_symmetry.space_group_name_H-M   'P 1'
#
loop_
_entity.id
_entity.type
_entity.pdbx_description
1 polymer ?
#
loop_
_entity_poly.entity_id
_entity_poly.type
_entity_poly.pdbx_seq_one_letter_code
_entity_poly.pdbx_strand_id
1 'polypeptide(L)'
;MDSPGQAAIELASSLLSQFGEDAPPHDRSETSLIVRPEGGFEITIYNVGEDAMVSAERWHTHYEDPKQAAFCLWWLLTPYYRIVHELKGGVLVAAWLERYEEEGWEPFDPVYFLNPESEQDWVSKPGEQYTHRYIQQAVLPPPRPYHDFCPGAKLDENELPLDFHEGSRFVVVAEPTGPSLLE
;
A
#
# COMPACT_ATOMS: atom_id res chain seq x y z
N MET A 1 23.30 17.12 4.57
CA MET A 1 21.84 16.94 4.75
C MET A 1 21.51 15.67 4.02
N ASP A 2 20.91 14.73 4.72
CA ASP A 2 20.49 13.47 4.09
C ASP A 2 19.38 13.76 3.08
N SER A 3 19.31 12.96 2.01
CA SER A 3 18.22 13.07 1.05
C SER A 3 16.88 12.64 1.69
N PRO A 4 15.72 13.08 1.17
CA PRO A 4 14.42 12.62 1.66
C PRO A 4 14.32 11.10 1.69
N GLY A 5 14.82 10.41 0.68
CA GLY A 5 14.82 8.95 0.63
C GLY A 5 15.68 8.32 1.72
N GLN A 6 16.88 8.87 2.02
CA GLN A 6 17.71 8.40 3.12
C GLN A 6 17.03 8.59 4.47
N ALA A 7 16.45 9.77 4.69
CA ALA A 7 15.71 10.07 5.91
C ALA A 7 14.49 9.17 6.10
N ALA A 8 13.77 8.83 5.01
CA ALA A 8 12.66 7.89 5.04
C ALA A 8 13.10 6.47 5.44
N ILE A 9 14.23 5.99 4.87
CA ILE A 9 14.81 4.68 5.21
C ILE A 9 15.19 4.63 6.69
N GLU A 10 15.82 5.69 7.22
CA GLU A 10 16.22 5.76 8.63
C GLU A 10 15.01 5.78 9.56
N LEU A 11 14.00 6.60 9.25
CA LEU A 11 12.79 6.69 10.04
C LEU A 11 12.03 5.35 10.03
N ALA A 12 11.83 4.75 8.86
CA ALA A 12 11.15 3.46 8.75
C ALA A 12 11.90 2.34 9.49
N SER A 13 13.24 2.29 9.39
CA SER A 13 14.05 1.33 10.15
C SER A 13 13.92 1.54 11.66
N SER A 14 13.86 2.80 12.10
CA SER A 14 13.64 3.13 13.52
C SER A 14 12.26 2.70 14.00
N LEU A 15 11.22 2.88 13.18
CA LEU A 15 9.87 2.41 13.48
C LEU A 15 9.82 0.88 13.60
N LEU A 16 10.41 0.16 12.65
CA LEU A 16 10.46 -1.30 12.70
C LEU A 16 11.22 -1.82 13.94
N SER A 17 12.31 -1.16 14.32
CA SER A 17 13.10 -1.58 15.48
C SER A 17 12.34 -1.51 16.81
N GLN A 18 11.26 -0.73 16.89
CA GLN A 18 10.41 -0.65 18.10
C GLN A 18 9.67 -1.96 18.37
N PHE A 19 9.50 -2.82 17.37
CA PHE A 19 8.85 -4.12 17.51
C PHE A 19 9.82 -5.23 17.94
N GLY A 20 11.13 -4.98 18.01
CA GLY A 20 12.14 -5.94 18.45
C GLY A 20 12.07 -7.25 17.65
N GLU A 21 11.84 -8.37 18.32
CA GLU A 21 11.74 -9.69 17.70
C GLU A 21 10.46 -9.90 16.88
N ASP A 22 9.43 -9.10 17.13
CA ASP A 22 8.16 -9.13 16.37
C ASP A 22 8.23 -8.31 15.07
N ALA A 23 9.33 -7.59 14.83
CA ALA A 23 9.52 -6.86 13.58
C ALA A 23 9.58 -7.82 12.39
N PRO A 24 8.89 -7.51 11.27
CA PRO A 24 9.03 -8.32 10.07
C PRO A 24 10.48 -8.34 9.58
N PRO A 25 10.94 -9.45 8.99
CA PRO A 25 12.27 -9.54 8.39
C PRO A 25 12.50 -8.40 7.39
N HIS A 26 13.64 -7.75 7.52
CA HIS A 26 13.98 -6.61 6.65
C HIS A 26 15.48 -6.49 6.42
N ASP A 27 15.83 -5.97 5.23
CA ASP A 27 17.19 -5.65 4.82
C ASP A 27 17.31 -4.15 4.57
N ARG A 28 18.35 -3.54 5.11
CA ARG A 28 18.64 -2.11 4.92
C ARG A 28 19.97 -1.92 4.18
N SER A 29 19.97 -1.02 3.21
CA SER A 29 21.15 -0.49 2.54
C SER A 29 21.15 1.05 2.57
N GLU A 30 22.15 1.68 1.94
CA GLU A 30 22.16 3.14 1.74
C GLU A 30 21.07 3.62 0.78
N THR A 31 20.61 2.75 -0.11
CA THR A 31 19.67 3.11 -1.18
C THR A 31 18.29 2.52 -1.02
N SER A 32 18.09 1.60 -0.08
CA SER A 32 16.81 0.93 0.11
C SER A 32 16.61 0.31 1.49
N LEU A 33 15.35 0.21 1.88
CA LEU A 33 14.85 -0.65 2.96
C LEU A 33 13.84 -1.60 2.35
N ILE A 34 14.09 -2.91 2.48
CA ILE A 34 13.22 -3.95 1.95
C ILE A 34 12.64 -4.74 3.12
N VAL A 35 11.33 -4.78 3.23
CA VAL A 35 10.60 -5.51 4.28
C VAL A 35 9.89 -6.71 3.67
N ARG A 36 10.14 -7.91 4.21
CA ARG A 36 9.61 -9.18 3.71
C ARG A 36 8.87 -9.92 4.82
N PRO A 37 7.60 -9.58 5.07
CA PRO A 37 6.82 -10.29 6.06
C PRO A 37 6.68 -11.78 5.71
N GLU A 38 6.75 -12.65 6.69
CA GLU A 38 6.51 -14.08 6.48
C GLU A 38 5.07 -14.32 6.03
N GLY A 39 4.88 -14.91 4.85
CA GLY A 39 3.57 -15.14 4.24
C GLY A 39 2.86 -13.89 3.74
N GLY A 40 3.54 -12.73 3.72
CA GLY A 40 3.04 -11.47 3.18
C GLY A 40 3.70 -11.07 1.86
N PHE A 41 3.45 -9.84 1.42
CA PHE A 41 4.10 -9.26 0.26
C PHE A 41 5.26 -8.35 0.66
N GLU A 42 6.23 -8.24 -0.24
CA GLU A 42 7.40 -7.38 -0.06
C GLU A 42 7.02 -5.89 -0.22
N ILE A 43 7.55 -5.05 0.66
CA ILE A 43 7.44 -3.60 0.57
C ILE A 43 8.86 -3.03 0.54
N THR A 44 9.12 -2.10 -0.37
CA THR A 44 10.42 -1.46 -0.47
C THR A 44 10.30 0.06 -0.43
N ILE A 45 11.14 0.71 0.37
CA ILE A 45 11.44 2.14 0.26
C ILE A 45 12.76 2.29 -0.48
N TYR A 46 12.75 3.08 -1.55
CA TYR A 46 13.96 3.46 -2.30
C TYR A 46 14.31 4.92 -2.06
N ASN A 47 15.61 5.17 -1.93
CA ASN A 47 16.17 6.51 -2.05
C ASN A 47 16.38 6.83 -3.53
N VAL A 48 15.54 7.67 -4.10
CA VAL A 48 15.61 8.05 -5.52
C VAL A 48 16.09 9.50 -5.73
N GLY A 49 16.83 10.03 -4.74
CA GLY A 49 17.44 11.36 -4.78
C GLY A 49 16.60 12.41 -4.05
N GLU A 50 15.76 13.15 -4.77
CA GLU A 50 14.93 14.21 -4.18
C GLU A 50 13.70 13.66 -3.45
N ASP A 51 13.34 12.40 -3.71
CA ASP A 51 12.16 11.72 -3.15
C ASP A 51 12.52 10.41 -2.47
N ALA A 52 11.58 9.90 -1.68
CA ALA A 52 11.48 8.51 -1.28
C ALA A 52 10.41 7.82 -2.13
N MET A 53 10.73 6.71 -2.79
CA MET A 53 9.74 5.90 -3.49
C MET A 53 9.35 4.69 -2.64
N VAL A 54 8.07 4.52 -2.36
CA VAL A 54 7.52 3.29 -1.74
C VAL A 54 6.93 2.42 -2.83
N SER A 55 7.29 1.15 -2.83
CA SER A 55 6.85 0.18 -3.84
C SER A 55 6.39 -1.12 -3.20
N ALA A 56 5.29 -1.68 -3.67
CA ALA A 56 4.76 -2.99 -3.30
C ALA A 56 3.83 -3.53 -4.41
N GLU A 57 3.91 -4.83 -4.73
CA GLU A 57 2.96 -5.51 -5.62
C GLU A 57 2.61 -4.75 -6.92
N ARG A 58 3.63 -4.24 -7.61
CA ARG A 58 3.51 -3.45 -8.85
C ARG A 58 2.86 -2.07 -8.71
N TRP A 59 2.54 -1.65 -7.50
CA TRP A 59 2.19 -0.28 -7.18
C TRP A 59 3.42 0.43 -6.61
N HIS A 60 3.55 1.73 -6.85
CA HIS A 60 4.54 2.58 -6.21
C HIS A 60 4.05 4.02 -6.16
N THR A 61 4.61 4.79 -5.24
CA THR A 61 4.40 6.23 -5.15
C THR A 61 5.64 6.95 -4.65
N HIS A 62 5.71 8.24 -4.89
CA HIS A 62 6.82 9.11 -4.52
C HIS A 62 6.39 10.07 -3.42
N TYR A 63 7.24 10.22 -2.41
CA TYR A 63 7.02 11.12 -1.28
C TYR A 63 8.20 12.07 -1.12
N GLU A 64 7.94 13.39 -1.15
CA GLU A 64 8.91 14.41 -0.79
C GLU A 64 9.14 14.45 0.74
N ASP A 65 8.08 14.14 1.53
CA ASP A 65 8.16 14.04 2.98
C ASP A 65 8.57 12.64 3.43
N PRO A 66 9.77 12.49 4.06
CA PRO A 66 10.25 11.21 4.58
C PRO A 66 9.29 10.52 5.56
N LYS A 67 8.51 11.30 6.31
CA LYS A 67 7.54 10.75 7.25
C LYS A 67 6.40 10.05 6.54
N GLN A 68 5.87 10.65 5.47
CA GLN A 68 4.81 10.04 4.69
C GLN A 68 5.26 8.71 4.08
N ALA A 69 6.48 8.64 3.54
CA ALA A 69 7.04 7.39 3.02
C ALA A 69 7.17 6.31 4.10
N ALA A 70 7.73 6.66 5.27
CA ALA A 70 7.89 5.72 6.38
C ALA A 70 6.52 5.23 6.91
N PHE A 71 5.52 6.12 6.98
CA PHE A 71 4.18 5.75 7.39
C PHE A 71 3.45 4.91 6.35
N CYS A 72 3.62 5.20 5.07
CA CYS A 72 3.07 4.36 4.01
C CYS A 72 3.56 2.92 4.13
N LEU A 73 4.86 2.69 4.36
CA LEU A 73 5.38 1.36 4.64
C LEU A 73 4.68 0.72 5.84
N TRP A 74 4.57 1.45 6.95
CA TRP A 74 3.91 0.91 8.14
C TRP A 74 2.44 0.56 7.88
N TRP A 75 1.70 1.47 7.23
CA TRP A 75 0.29 1.23 6.90
C TRP A 75 0.09 0.02 6.02
N LEU A 76 0.95 -0.20 5.03
CA LEU A 76 0.94 -1.40 4.19
C LEU A 76 1.19 -2.71 4.97
N LEU A 77 1.74 -2.63 6.19
CA LEU A 77 1.90 -3.76 7.11
C LEU A 77 0.68 -3.98 8.01
N THR A 78 -0.34 -3.14 7.92
CA THR A 78 -1.57 -3.20 8.70
C THR A 78 -2.77 -3.64 7.86
N PRO A 79 -3.89 -4.09 8.47
CA PRO A 79 -5.08 -4.45 7.71
C PRO A 79 -5.90 -3.27 7.18
N TYR A 80 -5.46 -2.02 7.40
CA TYR A 80 -6.21 -0.81 7.03
C TYR A 80 -5.83 -0.23 5.67
N TYR A 81 -4.86 -0.84 4.98
CA TYR A 81 -4.47 -0.49 3.63
C TYR A 81 -4.47 -1.72 2.75
N ARG A 82 -4.88 -1.56 1.51
CA ARG A 82 -4.80 -2.61 0.50
C ARG A 82 -4.36 -2.05 -0.84
N ILE A 83 -3.68 -2.87 -1.62
CA ILE A 83 -3.34 -2.58 -3.00
C ILE A 83 -4.44 -3.19 -3.88
N VAL A 84 -4.98 -2.39 -4.78
CA VAL A 84 -5.96 -2.84 -5.76
C VAL A 84 -5.27 -2.98 -7.12
N HIS A 85 -5.44 -4.14 -7.73
CA HIS A 85 -5.08 -4.39 -9.10
C HIS A 85 -6.33 -4.48 -9.96
N GLU A 86 -6.40 -3.67 -11.00
CA GLU A 86 -7.44 -3.79 -12.02
C GLU A 86 -6.89 -4.54 -13.23
N LEU A 87 -7.57 -5.61 -13.62
CA LEU A 87 -7.17 -6.49 -14.71
C LEU A 87 -8.23 -6.48 -15.80
N LYS A 88 -7.80 -6.29 -17.04
CA LYS A 88 -8.61 -6.43 -18.26
C LYS A 88 -8.20 -7.69 -18.99
N GLY A 89 -9.10 -8.67 -19.08
CA GLY A 89 -8.78 -9.96 -19.71
C GLY A 89 -7.61 -10.71 -19.05
N GLY A 90 -7.41 -10.50 -17.74
CA GLY A 90 -6.29 -11.08 -16.98
C GLY A 90 -4.97 -10.30 -17.06
N VAL A 91 -4.92 -9.21 -17.84
CA VAL A 91 -3.76 -8.32 -17.93
C VAL A 91 -3.94 -7.17 -16.95
N LEU A 92 -2.93 -6.93 -16.11
CA LEU A 92 -2.91 -5.82 -15.17
C LEU A 92 -2.81 -4.49 -15.92
N VAL A 93 -3.81 -3.63 -15.75
CA VAL A 93 -3.90 -2.32 -16.45
C VAL A 93 -3.72 -1.14 -15.51
N ALA A 94 -4.13 -1.28 -14.26
CA ALA A 94 -3.97 -0.23 -13.25
C ALA A 94 -3.72 -0.82 -11.85
N ALA A 95 -3.06 -0.04 -10.99
CA ALA A 95 -2.87 -0.33 -9.58
C ALA A 95 -2.99 0.95 -8.76
N TRP A 96 -3.61 0.87 -7.59
CA TRP A 96 -3.71 1.97 -6.65
C TRP A 96 -3.76 1.47 -5.21
N LEU A 97 -3.65 2.39 -4.26
CA LEU A 97 -3.77 2.14 -2.84
C LEU A 97 -5.14 2.59 -2.34
N GLU A 98 -5.79 1.75 -1.57
CA GLU A 98 -7.01 2.10 -0.83
C GLU A 98 -6.74 2.07 0.67
N ARG A 99 -7.44 2.94 1.38
CA ARG A 99 -7.47 3.02 2.83
C ARG A 99 -8.86 2.69 3.34
N TYR A 100 -8.94 1.93 4.43
CA TYR A 100 -10.20 1.68 5.11
C TYR A 100 -10.62 2.88 5.96
N GLU A 101 -11.82 3.39 5.73
CA GLU A 101 -12.44 4.50 6.45
C GLU A 101 -13.83 4.12 6.99
N GLU A 102 -14.53 5.03 7.67
CA GLU A 102 -15.84 4.75 8.30
C GLU A 102 -16.87 4.15 7.33
N GLU A 103 -16.88 4.54 6.08
CA GLU A 103 -17.85 4.10 5.07
C GLU A 103 -17.32 2.95 4.19
N GLY A 104 -16.10 2.47 4.45
CA GLY A 104 -15.46 1.39 3.71
C GLY A 104 -14.11 1.76 3.10
N TRP A 105 -13.78 1.12 2.00
CA TRP A 105 -12.51 1.34 1.31
C TRP A 105 -12.57 2.56 0.40
N GLU A 106 -11.62 3.49 0.59
CA GLU A 106 -11.50 4.73 -0.19
C GLU A 106 -10.16 4.80 -0.90
N PRO A 107 -10.09 5.20 -2.17
CA PRO A 107 -8.84 5.46 -2.85
C PRO A 107 -8.01 6.49 -2.09
N PHE A 108 -6.75 6.14 -1.80
CA PHE A 108 -5.87 6.98 -0.99
C PHE A 108 -4.77 7.66 -1.83
N ASP A 109 -4.37 7.05 -2.93
CA ASP A 109 -3.23 7.50 -3.72
C ASP A 109 -3.55 7.45 -5.22
N PRO A 110 -2.83 8.23 -6.06
CA PRO A 110 -3.05 8.25 -7.50
C PRO A 110 -2.98 6.86 -8.12
N VAL A 111 -3.82 6.66 -9.10
CA VAL A 111 -3.84 5.43 -9.90
C VAL A 111 -2.61 5.39 -10.80
N TYR A 112 -1.89 4.27 -10.78
CA TYR A 112 -0.78 4.02 -11.69
C TYR A 112 -1.23 3.14 -12.84
N PHE A 113 -1.17 3.67 -14.06
CA PHE A 113 -1.35 2.91 -15.29
C PHE A 113 -0.04 2.26 -15.67
N LEU A 114 -0.05 0.94 -15.81
CA LEU A 114 1.15 0.15 -16.08
C LEU A 114 1.60 0.16 -17.53
N ASN A 115 0.77 0.74 -18.41
CA ASN A 115 1.10 0.95 -19.82
C ASN A 115 0.55 2.31 -20.27
N PRO A 116 1.39 3.26 -20.75
CA PRO A 116 0.94 4.54 -21.29
C PRO A 116 -0.07 4.42 -22.45
N GLU A 117 -0.03 3.32 -23.22
CA GLU A 117 -1.04 3.03 -24.23
C GLU A 117 -2.38 2.64 -23.59
N SER A 118 -2.36 2.08 -22.37
CA SER A 118 -3.57 1.75 -21.63
C SER A 118 -4.26 2.98 -21.05
N GLU A 119 -3.57 4.08 -20.80
CA GLU A 119 -4.19 5.34 -20.39
C GLU A 119 -5.11 5.92 -21.46
N GLN A 120 -4.79 5.76 -22.74
CA GLN A 120 -5.63 6.18 -23.87
C GLN A 120 -6.70 5.13 -24.22
N ASP A 121 -6.40 3.85 -24.04
CA ASP A 121 -7.36 2.74 -24.19
C ASP A 121 -8.26 2.57 -22.96
N TRP A 122 -7.88 3.19 -21.86
CA TRP A 122 -8.52 3.03 -20.55
C TRP A 122 -9.79 3.88 -20.38
N VAL A 123 -10.07 4.79 -21.28
CA VAL A 123 -11.42 5.36 -21.35
C VAL A 123 -12.37 4.18 -21.50
N SER A 124 -13.00 3.81 -20.39
CA SER A 124 -13.85 2.61 -20.29
C SER A 124 -14.83 2.57 -21.46
N LYS A 125 -14.68 1.57 -22.32
CA LYS A 125 -15.64 1.38 -23.40
C LYS A 125 -16.87 0.73 -22.78
N PRO A 126 -18.06 1.26 -23.04
CA PRO A 126 -19.29 0.67 -22.49
C PRO A 126 -19.34 -0.85 -22.76
N GLY A 127 -19.51 -1.64 -21.70
CA GLY A 127 -19.57 -3.10 -21.76
C GLY A 127 -18.25 -3.84 -21.60
N GLU A 128 -17.12 -3.16 -21.41
CA GLU A 128 -15.88 -3.81 -20.97
C GLU A 128 -15.99 -4.26 -19.52
N GLN A 129 -15.40 -5.41 -19.22
CA GLN A 129 -15.41 -5.97 -17.88
C GLN A 129 -13.98 -6.12 -17.34
N TYR A 130 -13.83 -5.79 -16.08
CA TYR A 130 -12.58 -5.82 -15.34
C TYR A 130 -12.68 -6.79 -14.17
N THR A 131 -11.55 -7.38 -13.80
CA THR A 131 -11.43 -8.16 -12.56
C THR A 131 -10.60 -7.36 -11.59
N HIS A 132 -11.07 -7.21 -10.35
CA HIS A 132 -10.35 -6.53 -9.29
C HIS A 132 -9.69 -7.56 -8.39
N ARG A 133 -8.43 -7.31 -8.03
CA ARG A 133 -7.68 -8.11 -7.07
C ARG A 133 -7.25 -7.20 -5.93
N TYR A 134 -7.69 -7.52 -4.73
CA TYR A 134 -7.36 -6.80 -3.50
C TYR A 134 -6.25 -7.56 -2.76
N ILE A 135 -5.17 -6.87 -2.43
CA ILE A 135 -3.98 -7.45 -1.80
C ILE A 135 -3.74 -6.70 -0.49
N GLN A 136 -3.82 -7.42 0.62
CA GLN A 136 -3.82 -6.87 1.96
C GLN A 136 -3.04 -7.77 2.90
N GLN A 137 -2.44 -7.20 3.95
CA GLN A 137 -1.75 -7.95 5.00
C GLN A 137 -1.96 -7.31 6.37
N ALA A 138 -1.83 -8.11 7.45
CA ALA A 138 -1.89 -7.68 8.83
C ALA A 138 -0.69 -8.24 9.59
N VAL A 139 0.40 -7.51 9.57
CA VAL A 139 1.67 -7.91 10.19
C VAL A 139 1.93 -7.11 11.46
N LEU A 140 1.62 -5.83 11.44
CA LEU A 140 1.82 -4.90 12.54
C LEU A 140 0.50 -4.29 13.01
N PRO A 141 0.40 -3.91 14.29
CA PRO A 141 -0.70 -3.09 14.75
C PRO A 141 -0.63 -1.68 14.13
N PRO A 142 -1.77 -0.96 14.03
CA PRO A 142 -1.78 0.42 13.57
C PRO A 142 -0.91 1.29 14.48
N PRO A 143 -0.26 2.35 13.94
CA PRO A 143 0.53 3.28 14.73
C PRO A 143 -0.37 4.02 15.72
N ARG A 144 0.16 4.31 16.92
CA ARG A 144 -0.53 5.10 17.94
C ARG A 144 0.24 6.38 18.25
N PRO A 145 -0.43 7.53 18.35
CA PRO A 145 -1.86 7.74 18.13
C PRO A 145 -2.22 7.78 16.64
N TYR A 146 -3.25 7.09 16.28
CA TYR A 146 -3.76 6.97 14.92
C TYR A 146 -4.04 8.32 14.25
N HIS A 147 -4.64 9.25 15.01
CA HIS A 147 -5.06 10.57 14.52
C HIS A 147 -3.93 11.50 14.11
N ASP A 148 -2.72 11.31 14.62
CA ASP A 148 -1.57 12.14 14.27
C ASP A 148 -1.08 11.86 12.84
N PHE A 149 -1.42 10.69 12.29
CA PHE A 149 -0.93 10.21 10.99
C PHE A 149 -2.00 10.16 9.91
N CYS A 150 -3.28 10.14 10.31
CA CYS A 150 -4.42 10.19 9.41
C CYS A 150 -5.44 11.20 9.95
N PRO A 151 -5.18 12.52 9.81
CA PRO A 151 -6.12 13.54 10.24
C PRO A 151 -7.45 13.36 9.49
N GLY A 152 -8.53 13.12 10.24
CA GLY A 152 -9.88 12.93 9.72
C GLY A 152 -10.33 11.47 9.62
N ALA A 153 -9.45 10.50 9.76
CA ALA A 153 -9.88 9.11 9.87
C ALA A 153 -10.45 8.84 11.27
N LYS A 154 -11.65 8.29 11.31
CA LYS A 154 -12.37 7.98 12.56
C LYS A 154 -12.50 6.46 12.73
N LEU A 155 -11.41 5.72 12.49
CA LEU A 155 -11.43 4.28 12.69
C LEU A 155 -11.47 3.94 14.18
N ASP A 156 -12.34 3.03 14.55
CA ASP A 156 -12.20 2.29 15.79
C ASP A 156 -10.98 1.37 15.65
N GLU A 157 -9.95 1.62 16.45
CA GLU A 157 -8.69 0.85 16.45
C GLU A 157 -8.90 -0.66 16.72
N ASN A 158 -10.10 -1.06 17.12
CA ASN A 158 -10.47 -2.44 17.40
C ASN A 158 -11.30 -3.10 16.29
N GLU A 159 -11.77 -2.33 15.29
CA GLU A 159 -12.49 -2.89 14.15
C GLU A 159 -11.52 -3.20 13.01
N LEU A 160 -11.44 -4.47 12.65
CA LEU A 160 -10.79 -4.90 11.42
C LEU A 160 -11.74 -4.69 10.24
N PRO A 161 -11.22 -4.35 9.05
CA PRO A 161 -12.03 -4.33 7.85
C PRO A 161 -12.84 -5.61 7.69
N LEU A 162 -14.13 -5.49 7.33
CA LEU A 162 -15.07 -6.59 7.28
C LEU A 162 -14.68 -7.73 6.32
N ASP A 163 -13.87 -7.43 5.33
CA ASP A 163 -13.34 -8.37 4.34
C ASP A 163 -12.01 -9.01 4.76
N PHE A 164 -11.48 -8.66 5.93
CA PHE A 164 -10.27 -9.24 6.47
C PHE A 164 -10.61 -10.37 7.46
N HIS A 165 -10.27 -11.60 7.10
CA HIS A 165 -10.54 -12.76 7.95
C HIS A 165 -9.60 -12.81 9.15
N GLU A 166 -10.19 -12.95 10.34
CA GLU A 166 -9.46 -13.09 11.60
C GLU A 166 -8.45 -14.25 11.52
N GLY A 167 -7.18 -13.97 11.83
CA GLY A 167 -6.09 -14.93 11.73
C GLY A 167 -5.37 -14.97 10.38
N SER A 168 -5.88 -14.29 9.36
CA SER A 168 -5.18 -14.16 8.08
C SER A 168 -4.17 -13.02 8.14
N ARG A 169 -2.89 -13.31 7.89
CA ARG A 169 -1.85 -12.28 7.79
C ARG A 169 -1.72 -11.69 6.39
N PHE A 170 -2.24 -12.40 5.41
CA PHE A 170 -2.20 -12.01 4.01
C PHE A 170 -3.45 -12.49 3.29
N VAL A 171 -4.10 -11.61 2.55
CA VAL A 171 -5.32 -11.91 1.79
C VAL A 171 -5.15 -11.40 0.37
N VAL A 172 -5.45 -12.25 -0.60
CA VAL A 172 -5.67 -11.87 -1.98
C VAL A 172 -7.08 -12.30 -2.35
N VAL A 173 -7.94 -11.33 -2.59
CA VAL A 173 -9.31 -11.57 -3.03
C VAL A 173 -9.43 -11.10 -4.46
N ALA A 174 -9.93 -11.97 -5.35
CA ALA A 174 -10.30 -11.60 -6.70
C ALA A 174 -11.82 -11.53 -6.78
N GLU A 175 -12.34 -10.36 -7.10
CA GLU A 175 -13.77 -10.19 -7.34
C GLU A 175 -14.16 -10.59 -8.76
N PRO A 176 -15.41 -11.00 -8.96
CA PRO A 176 -15.92 -11.30 -10.29
C PRO A 176 -15.82 -10.07 -11.21
N THR A 177 -15.79 -10.33 -12.50
CA THR A 177 -15.71 -9.29 -13.52
C THR A 177 -16.88 -8.31 -13.43
N GLY A 178 -16.57 -7.02 -13.41
CA GLY A 178 -17.51 -5.91 -13.34
C GLY A 178 -17.03 -4.71 -14.18
N PRO A 179 -17.72 -3.57 -14.12
CA PRO A 179 -17.22 -2.33 -14.70
C PRO A 179 -15.91 -1.91 -14.03
N SER A 180 -15.20 -0.97 -14.63
CA SER A 180 -14.03 -0.35 -13.96
C SER A 180 -14.46 0.35 -12.66
N LEU A 181 -13.63 0.27 -11.61
CA LEU A 181 -13.84 1.00 -10.35
C LEU A 181 -13.39 2.47 -10.44
N LEU A 182 -12.81 2.87 -11.57
CA LEU A 182 -12.21 4.18 -11.78
C LEU A 182 -13.09 5.09 -12.67
N GLU A 183 -14.36 4.76 -12.86
CA GLU A 183 -15.32 5.60 -13.60
C GLU A 183 -15.76 6.85 -12.81
#